data_49e01f8b3c46e32d5df65f7ccba9918a
#
_entry.id   49e01f8b3c46e32d5df65f7ccba9918a
#
_cell.length_a   1.000
_cell.length_b   1.000
_cell.length_c   1.000
_cell.angle_alpha   90.00
_cell.angle_beta   90.00
_cell.angle_gamma   90.00
#
_symmetry.space_group_name_H-M   'P 1'
#
loop_
_entity.id
_entity.type
_entity.pdbx_description
1 polymer ?
#
loop_
_entity_poly.entity_id
_entity_poly.type
_entity_poly.pdbx_seq_one_letter_code
_entity_poly.pdbx_strand_id
1 'polypeptide(L)'
;MRLLLARHGQSEWNQVRRFQGVNDVGLSDTGRAQAEALGRAVRRGYRVAAAYVSPMRRALETAEIALAGTAIPRVPLPDLRELSLGEWEGRTVDEVRALHGDPFHAWVRAPLDCPPPGGEALPEVSARVQRAIARIGEDHRNGDDVLVVAHGGVISVYLCQLLGVSFNALWRLRIDNGSLSIAEPPRLVSVNDTTHLAPVPRSAWFDVSRAP
;
A
#
# COMPACT_ATOMS: atom_id res chain seq x y z
N MET A 1 -1.84 20.41 -0.18
CA MET A 1 -0.95 19.30 0.10
C MET A 1 -1.09 18.27 -1.01
N ARG A 2 0.04 17.78 -1.54
CA ARG A 2 0.07 16.65 -2.49
C ARG A 2 0.56 15.42 -1.76
N LEU A 3 -0.18 14.33 -1.85
CA LEU A 3 0.19 13.04 -1.29
C LEU A 3 0.82 12.16 -2.38
N LEU A 4 2.03 11.71 -2.12
CA LEU A 4 2.76 10.73 -2.93
C LEU A 4 2.61 9.38 -2.24
N LEU A 5 1.64 8.59 -2.67
CA LEU A 5 1.27 7.30 -2.07
C LEU A 5 2.10 6.19 -2.70
N ALA A 6 3.13 5.74 -1.99
CA ALA A 6 4.01 4.67 -2.43
C ALA A 6 3.65 3.35 -1.76
N ARG A 7 3.40 2.31 -2.54
CA ARG A 7 3.35 0.95 -1.99
C ARG A 7 4.79 0.47 -1.74
N HIS A 8 5.03 -0.20 -0.61
CA HIS A 8 6.31 -0.81 -0.31
C HIS A 8 6.82 -1.68 -1.47
N GLY A 9 8.12 -1.82 -1.61
CA GLY A 9 8.77 -2.73 -2.56
C GLY A 9 8.34 -4.20 -2.33
N GLN A 10 8.62 -5.06 -3.28
CA GLN A 10 8.31 -6.49 -3.15
C GLN A 10 8.93 -7.06 -1.87
N SER A 11 8.14 -7.72 -1.03
CA SER A 11 8.64 -8.49 0.11
C SER A 11 8.94 -9.94 -0.28
N GLU A 12 9.65 -10.66 0.57
CA GLU A 12 9.90 -12.10 0.40
C GLU A 12 8.59 -12.88 0.23
N TRP A 13 7.53 -12.51 0.97
CA TRP A 13 6.23 -13.17 0.87
C TRP A 13 5.42 -12.77 -0.38
N ASN A 14 5.63 -11.57 -0.92
CA ASN A 14 5.05 -11.23 -2.22
C ASN A 14 5.61 -12.14 -3.33
N GLN A 15 6.89 -12.51 -3.25
CA GLN A 15 7.56 -13.38 -4.21
C GLN A 15 6.88 -14.74 -4.35
N VAL A 16 6.42 -15.30 -3.22
CA VAL A 16 5.77 -16.61 -3.15
C VAL A 16 4.24 -16.51 -3.03
N ARG A 17 3.66 -15.35 -3.31
CA ARG A 17 2.21 -15.08 -3.27
C ARG A 17 1.55 -15.47 -1.94
N ARG A 18 2.21 -15.16 -0.83
CA ARG A 18 1.75 -15.43 0.53
C ARG A 18 1.12 -14.18 1.14
N PHE A 19 -0.03 -14.34 1.77
CA PHE A 19 -0.73 -13.27 2.49
C PHE A 19 0.09 -12.79 3.68
N GLN A 20 0.32 -11.50 3.78
CA GLN A 20 1.17 -10.91 4.81
C GLN A 20 0.36 -10.33 5.97
N GLY A 21 -0.65 -9.52 5.65
CA GLY A 21 -1.39 -8.76 6.65
C GLY A 21 -0.43 -7.99 7.55
N VAL A 22 -0.52 -8.25 8.86
CA VAL A 22 0.30 -7.60 9.90
C VAL A 22 1.61 -8.33 10.22
N ASN A 23 1.95 -9.41 9.50
CA ASN A 23 3.24 -10.08 9.68
C ASN A 23 4.40 -9.20 9.21
N ASP A 24 5.50 -9.22 9.97
CA ASP A 24 6.64 -8.31 9.81
C ASP A 24 7.73 -8.91 8.91
N VAL A 25 7.45 -8.94 7.61
CA VAL A 25 8.32 -9.51 6.57
C VAL A 25 9.12 -8.41 5.89
N GLY A 26 10.40 -8.65 5.61
CA GLY A 26 11.30 -7.72 4.94
C GLY A 26 11.16 -7.71 3.42
N LEU A 27 11.93 -6.83 2.77
CA LEU A 27 12.01 -6.72 1.32
C LEU A 27 12.84 -7.86 0.72
N SER A 28 12.42 -8.33 -0.47
CA SER A 28 13.26 -9.12 -1.37
C SER A 28 14.33 -8.23 -2.05
N ASP A 29 15.29 -8.83 -2.74
CA ASP A 29 16.28 -8.08 -3.53
C ASP A 29 15.60 -7.23 -4.62
N THR A 30 14.56 -7.77 -5.28
CA THR A 30 13.72 -7.00 -6.21
C THR A 30 13.06 -5.82 -5.51
N GLY A 31 12.54 -6.00 -4.29
CA GLY A 31 11.93 -4.93 -3.52
C GLY A 31 12.90 -3.82 -3.15
N ARG A 32 14.13 -4.16 -2.83
CA ARG A 32 15.21 -3.18 -2.57
C ARG A 32 15.51 -2.35 -3.83
N ALA A 33 15.66 -3.00 -4.98
CA ALA A 33 15.86 -2.33 -6.27
C ALA A 33 14.67 -1.42 -6.64
N GLN A 34 13.42 -1.84 -6.33
CA GLN A 34 12.22 -1.02 -6.51
C GLN A 34 12.25 0.21 -5.60
N ALA A 35 12.66 0.07 -4.34
CA ALA A 35 12.78 1.18 -3.40
C ALA A 35 13.85 2.21 -3.85
N GLU A 36 14.98 1.76 -4.39
CA GLU A 36 15.97 2.66 -4.98
C GLU A 36 15.42 3.43 -6.18
N ALA A 37 14.69 2.73 -7.08
CA ALA A 37 14.07 3.34 -8.24
C ALA A 37 13.01 4.39 -7.84
N LEU A 38 12.18 4.07 -6.85
CA LEU A 38 11.24 5.02 -6.23
C LEU A 38 11.97 6.26 -5.70
N GLY A 39 13.06 6.06 -4.97
CA GLY A 39 13.85 7.18 -4.43
C GLY A 39 14.42 8.09 -5.52
N ARG A 40 14.90 7.53 -6.63
CA ARG A 40 15.33 8.31 -7.79
C ARG A 40 14.20 9.13 -8.41
N ALA A 41 13.01 8.53 -8.54
CA ALA A 41 11.83 9.19 -9.09
C ALA A 41 11.36 10.35 -8.17
N VAL A 42 11.28 10.08 -6.88
CA VAL A 42 10.88 11.08 -5.87
C VAL A 42 11.82 12.28 -5.89
N ARG A 43 13.13 12.07 -5.84
CA ARG A 43 14.12 13.17 -5.86
C ARG A 43 14.12 13.99 -7.15
N ARG A 44 13.75 13.39 -8.29
CA ARG A 44 13.70 14.10 -9.59
C ARG A 44 12.42 14.92 -9.76
N GLY A 45 11.30 14.42 -9.25
CA GLY A 45 9.98 14.97 -9.57
C GLY A 45 9.34 15.79 -8.46
N TYR A 46 9.81 15.70 -7.20
CA TYR A 46 9.07 16.23 -6.06
C TYR A 46 9.97 16.88 -5.01
N ARG A 47 9.40 17.84 -4.27
CA ARG A 47 10.05 18.50 -3.11
C ARG A 47 9.41 18.00 -1.82
N VAL A 48 9.73 16.76 -1.46
CA VAL A 48 9.13 16.10 -0.31
C VAL A 48 9.56 16.77 1.01
N ALA A 49 8.58 17.28 1.74
CA ALA A 49 8.80 17.91 3.05
C ALA A 49 8.95 16.87 4.16
N ALA A 50 8.20 15.77 4.11
CA ALA A 50 8.25 14.68 5.07
C ALA A 50 7.78 13.37 4.46
N ALA A 51 8.17 12.25 5.08
CA ALA A 51 7.68 10.92 4.75
C ALA A 51 6.96 10.30 5.95
N TYR A 52 5.70 9.92 5.77
CA TYR A 52 4.93 9.15 6.74
C TYR A 52 4.94 7.69 6.35
N VAL A 53 5.33 6.83 7.26
CA VAL A 53 5.68 5.45 6.95
C VAL A 53 4.91 4.49 7.83
N SER A 54 4.33 3.45 7.22
CA SER A 54 3.81 2.32 7.99
C SER A 54 4.93 1.72 8.86
N PRO A 55 4.65 1.32 10.12
CA PRO A 55 5.67 0.74 11.01
C PRO A 55 6.11 -0.67 10.59
N MET A 56 5.48 -1.27 9.57
CA MET A 56 5.83 -2.60 9.08
C MET A 56 7.21 -2.58 8.39
N ARG A 57 8.05 -3.57 8.68
CA ARG A 57 9.43 -3.67 8.22
C ARG A 57 9.61 -3.40 6.73
N ARG A 58 8.79 -4.01 5.85
CA ARG A 58 8.83 -3.80 4.39
C ARG A 58 8.61 -2.35 3.97
N ALA A 59 7.78 -1.59 4.71
CA ALA A 59 7.54 -0.18 4.43
C ALA A 59 8.67 0.69 4.97
N LEU A 60 9.18 0.39 6.17
CA LEU A 60 10.34 1.06 6.75
C LEU A 60 11.58 0.89 5.87
N GLU A 61 11.92 -0.35 5.47
CA GLU A 61 13.04 -0.62 4.57
C GLU A 61 12.88 0.11 3.22
N THR A 62 11.64 0.17 2.69
CA THR A 62 11.37 0.93 1.45
C THR A 62 11.67 2.41 1.62
N ALA A 63 11.20 3.02 2.72
CA ALA A 63 11.43 4.43 2.99
C ALA A 63 12.92 4.74 3.28
N GLU A 64 13.61 3.88 4.01
CA GLU A 64 15.03 4.00 4.30
C GLU A 64 15.87 4.02 3.03
N ILE A 65 15.63 3.06 2.13
CA ILE A 65 16.34 2.95 0.85
C ILE A 65 15.97 4.13 -0.06
N ALA A 66 14.68 4.42 -0.22
CA ALA A 66 14.24 5.48 -1.13
C ALA A 66 14.75 6.87 -0.72
N LEU A 67 14.87 7.13 0.57
CA LEU A 67 15.28 8.42 1.12
C LEU A 67 16.73 8.43 1.64
N ALA A 68 17.52 7.42 1.28
CA ALA A 68 18.93 7.38 1.63
C ALA A 68 19.66 8.64 1.13
N GLY A 69 20.50 9.23 1.99
CA GLY A 69 21.26 10.45 1.68
C GLY A 69 20.44 11.74 1.66
N THR A 70 19.18 11.72 2.11
CA THR A 70 18.34 12.92 2.25
C THR A 70 18.13 13.28 3.72
N ALA A 71 17.85 14.57 3.98
CA ALA A 71 17.43 15.07 5.29
C ALA A 71 15.92 15.00 5.53
N ILE A 72 15.14 14.36 4.63
CA ILE A 72 13.68 14.25 4.73
C ILE A 72 13.32 13.47 6.01
N PRO A 73 12.54 14.06 6.93
CA PRO A 73 12.12 13.38 8.14
C PRO A 73 11.21 12.18 7.83
N ARG A 74 11.41 11.08 8.55
CA ARG A 74 10.62 9.85 8.44
C ARG A 74 9.81 9.68 9.70
N VAL A 75 8.49 9.73 9.59
CA VAL A 75 7.55 9.67 10.71
C VAL A 75 6.80 8.34 10.65
N PRO A 76 7.10 7.38 11.53
CA PRO A 76 6.31 6.15 11.62
C PRO A 76 4.88 6.49 12.05
N LEU A 77 3.88 5.96 11.33
CA LEU A 77 2.47 6.21 11.61
C LEU A 77 1.71 4.88 11.69
N PRO A 78 1.36 4.42 12.91
CA PRO A 78 0.71 3.10 13.12
C PRO A 78 -0.59 2.91 12.33
N ASP A 79 -1.36 3.96 12.12
CA ASP A 79 -2.60 3.94 11.35
C ASP A 79 -2.40 3.63 9.85
N LEU A 80 -1.15 3.63 9.35
CA LEU A 80 -0.78 3.23 7.99
C LEU A 80 -0.40 1.74 7.85
N ARG A 81 -0.47 0.92 8.93
CA ARG A 81 -0.21 -0.51 8.84
C ARG A 81 -1.15 -1.20 7.87
N GLU A 82 -0.73 -2.33 7.26
CA GLU A 82 -1.61 -3.10 6.38
C GLU A 82 -2.84 -3.62 7.14
N LEU A 83 -3.90 -3.93 6.41
CA LEU A 83 -5.08 -4.57 7.00
C LEU A 83 -4.71 -5.97 7.50
N SER A 84 -5.25 -6.36 8.65
CA SER A 84 -5.14 -7.73 9.11
C SER A 84 -6.01 -8.64 8.24
N LEU A 85 -5.41 -9.75 7.80
CA LEU A 85 -6.08 -10.79 7.02
C LEU A 85 -6.44 -12.01 7.88
N GLY A 86 -6.25 -11.93 9.19
CA GLY A 86 -6.63 -12.95 10.15
C GLY A 86 -6.07 -14.33 9.82
N GLU A 87 -6.95 -15.33 9.70
CA GLU A 87 -6.55 -16.73 9.46
C GLU A 87 -5.82 -16.97 8.12
N TRP A 88 -5.88 -16.02 7.21
CA TRP A 88 -5.20 -16.15 5.91
C TRP A 88 -3.72 -15.74 5.96
N GLU A 89 -3.32 -15.04 7.02
CA GLU A 89 -1.94 -14.60 7.16
C GLU A 89 -0.97 -15.78 7.24
N GLY A 90 0.14 -15.67 6.52
CA GLY A 90 1.13 -16.73 6.41
C GLY A 90 0.78 -17.86 5.42
N ARG A 91 -0.41 -17.87 4.83
CA ARG A 91 -0.81 -18.84 3.80
C ARG A 91 -0.61 -18.27 2.40
N THR A 92 -0.35 -19.12 1.43
CA THR A 92 -0.37 -18.73 0.02
C THR A 92 -1.82 -18.50 -0.46
N VAL A 93 -1.97 -17.77 -1.56
CA VAL A 93 -3.29 -17.58 -2.18
C VAL A 93 -3.94 -18.94 -2.51
N ASP A 94 -3.17 -19.91 -3.01
CA ASP A 94 -3.69 -21.21 -3.38
C ASP A 94 -4.11 -22.03 -2.15
N GLU A 95 -3.36 -21.96 -1.05
CA GLU A 95 -3.74 -22.58 0.24
C GLU A 95 -5.04 -21.97 0.79
N VAL A 96 -5.18 -20.63 0.75
CA VAL A 96 -6.41 -19.97 1.20
C VAL A 96 -7.61 -20.38 0.33
N ARG A 97 -7.44 -20.41 -0.99
CA ARG A 97 -8.50 -20.87 -1.92
C ARG A 97 -8.91 -22.31 -1.67
N ALA A 98 -7.96 -23.19 -1.39
CA ALA A 98 -8.24 -24.59 -1.11
C ALA A 98 -8.97 -24.79 0.23
N LEU A 99 -8.62 -24.01 1.26
CA LEU A 99 -9.19 -24.12 2.61
C LEU A 99 -10.49 -23.32 2.79
N HIS A 100 -10.61 -22.18 2.12
CA HIS A 100 -11.65 -21.20 2.30
C HIS A 100 -12.26 -20.76 0.96
N GLY A 101 -12.55 -21.71 0.05
CA GLY A 101 -12.97 -21.40 -1.33
C GLY A 101 -14.04 -20.32 -1.44
N ASP A 102 -15.24 -20.55 -0.86
CA ASP A 102 -16.34 -19.60 -0.94
C ASP A 102 -16.06 -18.27 -0.19
N PRO A 103 -15.56 -18.25 1.07
CA PRO A 103 -15.12 -17.04 1.75
C PRO A 103 -14.06 -16.24 0.97
N PHE A 104 -13.09 -16.90 0.35
CA PHE A 104 -12.08 -16.24 -0.47
C PHE A 104 -12.71 -15.52 -1.68
N HIS A 105 -13.57 -16.22 -2.43
CA HIS A 105 -14.25 -15.64 -3.59
C HIS A 105 -15.23 -14.53 -3.19
N ALA A 106 -15.92 -14.67 -2.05
CA ALA A 106 -16.79 -13.63 -1.50
C ALA A 106 -16.00 -12.36 -1.17
N TRP A 107 -14.85 -12.49 -0.49
CA TRP A 107 -13.97 -11.36 -0.19
C TRP A 107 -13.43 -10.67 -1.46
N VAL A 108 -13.09 -11.43 -2.49
CA VAL A 108 -12.64 -10.85 -3.76
C VAL A 108 -13.74 -10.01 -4.42
N ARG A 109 -15.01 -10.46 -4.36
CA ARG A 109 -16.15 -9.77 -4.98
C ARG A 109 -16.72 -8.64 -4.14
N ALA A 110 -16.78 -8.82 -2.84
CA ALA A 110 -17.42 -7.92 -1.89
C ALA A 110 -16.61 -7.81 -0.58
N PRO A 111 -15.39 -7.24 -0.62
CA PRO A 111 -14.50 -7.19 0.54
C PRO A 111 -15.06 -6.37 1.72
N LEU A 112 -15.99 -5.44 1.46
CA LEU A 112 -16.69 -4.69 2.50
C LEU A 112 -17.61 -5.59 3.34
N ASP A 113 -18.30 -6.52 2.67
CA ASP A 113 -19.35 -7.32 3.27
C ASP A 113 -18.83 -8.68 3.79
N CYS A 114 -17.68 -9.12 3.25
CA CYS A 114 -17.11 -10.44 3.51
C CYS A 114 -15.62 -10.30 3.91
N PRO A 115 -15.31 -9.84 5.12
CA PRO A 115 -13.92 -9.77 5.57
C PRO A 115 -13.30 -11.17 5.74
N PRO A 116 -11.96 -11.30 5.68
CA PRO A 116 -11.29 -12.53 6.02
C PRO A 116 -11.62 -12.99 7.45
N PRO A 117 -11.74 -14.30 7.72
CA PRO A 117 -11.99 -14.80 9.07
C PRO A 117 -10.95 -14.29 10.07
N GLY A 118 -11.40 -13.65 11.15
CA GLY A 118 -10.51 -13.03 12.14
C GLY A 118 -9.71 -11.82 11.66
N GLY A 119 -9.99 -11.34 10.44
CA GLY A 119 -9.35 -10.16 9.86
C GLY A 119 -10.01 -8.84 10.25
N GLU A 120 -9.37 -7.73 9.88
CA GLU A 120 -9.86 -6.37 10.15
C GLU A 120 -10.99 -6.01 9.16
N ALA A 121 -12.08 -5.45 9.66
CA ALA A 121 -13.17 -4.98 8.81
C ALA A 121 -12.78 -3.68 8.08
N LEU A 122 -13.17 -3.53 6.81
CA LEU A 122 -12.81 -2.35 6.02
C LEU A 122 -13.28 -1.00 6.61
N PRO A 123 -14.43 -0.89 7.31
CA PRO A 123 -14.77 0.34 8.02
C PRO A 123 -13.75 0.73 9.11
N GLU A 124 -13.16 -0.23 9.81
CA GLU A 124 -12.13 0.02 10.82
C GLU A 124 -10.82 0.49 10.18
N VAL A 125 -10.41 -0.17 9.08
CA VAL A 125 -9.27 0.26 8.26
C VAL A 125 -9.51 1.67 7.73
N SER A 126 -10.70 1.94 7.21
CA SER A 126 -11.13 3.25 6.70
C SER A 126 -10.97 4.34 7.77
N ALA A 127 -11.47 4.08 8.98
CA ALA A 127 -11.42 5.04 10.08
C ALA A 127 -9.97 5.38 10.48
N ARG A 128 -9.08 4.39 10.59
CA ARG A 128 -7.67 4.66 10.92
C ARG A 128 -6.91 5.36 9.78
N VAL A 129 -7.19 5.02 8.53
CA VAL A 129 -6.60 5.70 7.38
C VAL A 129 -7.04 7.17 7.35
N GLN A 130 -8.32 7.47 7.64
CA GLN A 130 -8.79 8.86 7.76
C GLN A 130 -8.04 9.63 8.84
N ARG A 131 -7.83 9.03 10.03
CA ARG A 131 -7.03 9.68 11.10
C ARG A 131 -5.59 9.95 10.63
N ALA A 132 -4.97 8.97 9.94
CA ALA A 132 -3.63 9.15 9.41
C ALA A 132 -3.54 10.34 8.44
N ILE A 133 -4.47 10.42 7.49
CA ILE A 133 -4.49 11.49 6.48
C ILE A 133 -4.84 12.84 7.11
N ALA A 134 -5.76 12.87 8.08
CA ALA A 134 -6.08 14.11 8.82
C ALA A 134 -4.86 14.64 9.57
N ARG A 135 -4.14 13.77 10.28
CA ARG A 135 -2.88 14.10 10.97
C ARG A 135 -1.85 14.68 10.01
N ILE A 136 -1.63 14.03 8.86
CA ILE A 136 -0.72 14.53 7.83
C ILE A 136 -1.17 15.91 7.34
N GLY A 137 -2.47 16.12 7.14
CA GLY A 137 -3.03 17.41 6.71
C GLY A 137 -2.88 18.52 7.73
N GLU A 138 -2.85 18.21 9.03
CA GLU A 138 -2.58 19.16 10.10
C GLU A 138 -1.11 19.62 10.12
N ASP A 139 -0.20 18.67 9.89
CA ASP A 139 1.25 18.93 9.89
C ASP A 139 1.70 19.68 8.61
N HIS A 140 0.95 19.58 7.49
CA HIS A 140 1.34 20.07 6.16
C HIS A 140 0.24 20.92 5.49
N ARG A 141 -0.02 22.13 6.00
CA ARG A 141 -1.10 23.01 5.49
C ARG A 141 -0.73 23.83 4.26
N ASN A 142 0.53 23.98 3.90
CA ASN A 142 1.05 24.95 2.94
C ASN A 142 1.34 24.41 1.54
N GLY A 143 0.70 23.30 1.11
CA GLY A 143 0.85 22.78 -0.25
C GLY A 143 2.09 21.91 -0.46
N ASP A 144 2.70 21.40 0.60
CA ASP A 144 3.86 20.52 0.55
C ASP A 144 3.59 19.22 -0.21
N ASP A 145 4.63 18.66 -0.80
CA ASP A 145 4.65 17.26 -1.24
C ASP A 145 4.98 16.38 -0.02
N VAL A 146 4.13 15.39 0.26
CA VAL A 146 4.29 14.47 1.38
C VAL A 146 4.34 13.05 0.86
N LEU A 147 5.41 12.31 1.17
CA LEU A 147 5.52 10.90 0.82
C LEU A 147 4.81 10.05 1.88
N VAL A 148 3.96 9.14 1.44
CA VAL A 148 3.32 8.14 2.30
C VAL A 148 3.75 6.77 1.82
N VAL A 149 4.51 6.03 2.63
CA VAL A 149 4.93 4.67 2.31
C VAL A 149 4.08 3.68 3.08
N ALA A 150 3.21 2.98 2.35
CA ALA A 150 2.21 2.10 2.92
C ALA A 150 2.02 0.82 2.09
N HIS A 151 0.82 0.26 2.08
CA HIS A 151 0.49 -1.05 1.55
C HIS A 151 -0.63 -0.98 0.52
N GLY A 152 -0.78 -2.05 -0.27
CA GLY A 152 -1.78 -2.10 -1.33
C GLY A 152 -3.21 -1.90 -0.83
N GLY A 153 -3.60 -2.59 0.24
CA GLY A 153 -4.94 -2.49 0.83
C GLY A 153 -5.21 -1.08 1.39
N VAL A 154 -4.27 -0.55 2.16
CA VAL A 154 -4.39 0.80 2.79
C VAL A 154 -4.50 1.90 1.74
N ILE A 155 -3.65 1.87 0.70
CA ILE A 155 -3.72 2.83 -0.40
C ILE A 155 -5.05 2.72 -1.13
N SER A 156 -5.51 1.50 -1.45
CA SER A 156 -6.79 1.28 -2.11
C SER A 156 -7.97 1.77 -1.27
N VAL A 157 -7.96 1.56 0.05
CA VAL A 157 -8.98 2.10 0.97
C VAL A 157 -9.01 3.62 0.91
N TYR A 158 -7.84 4.27 0.99
CA TYR A 158 -7.77 5.73 0.86
C TYR A 158 -8.29 6.23 -0.49
N LEU A 159 -7.92 5.57 -1.59
CA LEU A 159 -8.39 5.95 -2.92
C LEU A 159 -9.91 5.76 -3.08
N CYS A 160 -10.48 4.71 -2.52
CA CYS A 160 -11.95 4.54 -2.48
C CYS A 160 -12.62 5.67 -1.71
N GLN A 161 -12.08 6.07 -0.55
CA GLN A 161 -12.58 7.22 0.23
C GLN A 161 -12.52 8.52 -0.57
N LEU A 162 -11.36 8.81 -1.18
CA LEU A 162 -11.13 10.02 -1.95
C LEU A 162 -12.09 10.15 -3.14
N LEU A 163 -12.41 9.01 -3.78
CA LEU A 163 -13.31 8.95 -4.94
C LEU A 163 -14.78 8.82 -4.56
N GLY A 164 -15.12 8.61 -3.28
CA GLY A 164 -16.49 8.38 -2.83
C GLY A 164 -17.12 7.10 -3.36
N VAL A 165 -16.30 6.06 -3.65
CA VAL A 165 -16.77 4.77 -4.15
C VAL A 165 -16.81 3.72 -3.05
N SER A 166 -17.68 2.71 -3.20
CA SER A 166 -17.77 1.60 -2.25
C SER A 166 -16.44 0.84 -2.13
N PHE A 167 -16.11 0.38 -0.93
CA PHE A 167 -14.95 -0.49 -0.71
C PHE A 167 -15.07 -1.85 -1.41
N ASN A 168 -16.24 -2.22 -1.94
CA ASN A 168 -16.37 -3.36 -2.85
C ASN A 168 -15.64 -3.14 -4.20
N ALA A 169 -15.17 -1.91 -4.46
CA ALA A 169 -14.27 -1.60 -5.57
C ALA A 169 -12.77 -1.76 -5.25
N LEU A 170 -12.41 -2.14 -4.00
CA LEU A 170 -11.04 -2.16 -3.49
C LEU A 170 -10.07 -2.87 -4.45
N TRP A 171 -10.44 -4.06 -4.91
CA TRP A 171 -9.62 -4.90 -5.77
C TRP A 171 -9.67 -4.54 -7.25
N ARG A 172 -10.50 -3.56 -7.64
CA ARG A 172 -10.49 -2.98 -8.99
C ARG A 172 -9.36 -1.96 -9.17
N LEU A 173 -8.78 -1.50 -8.05
CA LEU A 173 -7.61 -0.63 -8.05
C LEU A 173 -6.35 -1.51 -8.04
N ARG A 174 -5.58 -1.44 -9.11
CA ARG A 174 -4.28 -2.10 -9.16
C ARG A 174 -3.24 -1.19 -8.51
N ILE A 175 -2.54 -1.70 -7.50
CA ILE A 175 -1.45 -1.01 -6.80
C ILE A 175 -0.27 -1.98 -6.72
N ASP A 176 0.68 -1.85 -7.61
CA ASP A 176 1.86 -2.74 -7.71
C ASP A 176 2.92 -2.39 -6.64
N ASN A 177 3.78 -3.36 -6.27
CA ASN A 177 4.90 -3.10 -5.36
C ASN A 177 5.83 -2.03 -5.93
N GLY A 178 6.22 -1.06 -5.11
CA GLY A 178 7.05 0.06 -5.51
C GLY A 178 6.33 1.10 -6.38
N SER A 179 5.02 0.94 -6.67
CA SER A 179 4.26 1.93 -7.44
C SER A 179 4.05 3.23 -6.69
N LEU A 180 3.82 4.30 -7.43
CA LEU A 180 3.50 5.63 -6.93
C LEU A 180 2.11 6.05 -7.43
N SER A 181 1.24 6.45 -6.51
CA SER A 181 -0.04 7.11 -6.83
C SER A 181 -0.02 8.51 -6.27
N ILE A 182 -0.67 9.47 -6.95
CA ILE A 182 -0.63 10.88 -6.57
C ILE A 182 -2.05 11.38 -6.32
N ALA A 183 -2.26 11.98 -5.16
CA ALA A 183 -3.52 12.62 -4.80
C ALA A 183 -3.28 14.07 -4.35
N GLU A 184 -4.12 14.96 -4.81
CA GLU A 184 -4.24 16.34 -4.37
C GLU A 184 -5.69 16.54 -3.89
N PRO A 185 -6.02 16.12 -2.68
CA PRO A 185 -7.42 16.09 -2.24
C PRO A 185 -8.18 17.40 -2.53
N PRO A 186 -9.36 17.33 -3.14
CA PRO A 186 -10.17 16.12 -3.38
C PRO A 186 -9.87 15.39 -4.73
N ARG A 187 -8.79 15.69 -5.42
CA ARG A 187 -8.46 15.15 -6.75
C ARG A 187 -7.53 13.95 -6.66
N LEU A 188 -7.80 12.93 -7.47
CA LEU A 188 -6.86 11.87 -7.80
C LEU A 188 -6.14 12.25 -9.10
N VAL A 189 -4.81 12.33 -9.06
CA VAL A 189 -3.99 12.77 -10.21
C VAL A 189 -3.50 11.59 -11.03
N SER A 190 -2.96 10.57 -10.36
CA SER A 190 -2.50 9.33 -11.01
C SER A 190 -2.59 8.14 -10.06
N VAL A 191 -2.73 6.94 -10.64
CA VAL A 191 -2.78 5.68 -9.89
C VAL A 191 -1.77 4.71 -10.48
N ASN A 192 -1.02 4.04 -9.58
CA ASN A 192 -0.15 2.92 -9.94
C ASN A 192 0.89 3.26 -11.01
N ASP A 193 1.50 4.44 -10.94
CA ASP A 193 2.64 4.75 -11.81
C ASP A 193 3.83 3.85 -11.43
N THR A 194 4.30 3.09 -12.42
CA THR A 194 5.44 2.17 -12.32
C THR A 194 6.51 2.48 -13.37
N THR A 195 6.46 3.63 -14.03
CA THR A 195 7.39 4.01 -15.10
C THR A 195 8.84 4.07 -14.61
N HIS A 196 9.02 4.48 -13.36
CA HIS A 196 10.33 4.53 -12.70
C HIS A 196 10.93 3.14 -12.39
N LEU A 197 10.11 2.08 -12.41
CA LEU A 197 10.57 0.72 -12.14
C LEU A 197 11.20 0.05 -13.35
N ALA A 198 11.08 0.58 -14.56
CA ALA A 198 11.78 0.04 -15.71
C ALA A 198 13.31 0.28 -15.56
N PRO A 199 14.18 -0.74 -15.63
CA PRO A 199 13.93 -2.13 -16.04
C PRO A 199 13.67 -3.14 -14.89
N VAL A 200 13.36 -2.71 -13.68
CA VAL A 200 13.12 -3.62 -12.54
C VAL A 200 11.84 -4.43 -12.76
N PRO A 201 11.84 -5.75 -12.49
CA PRO A 201 10.64 -6.57 -12.67
C PRO A 201 9.44 -6.05 -11.88
N ARG A 202 8.26 -6.02 -12.53
CA ARG A 202 7.00 -5.69 -11.87
C ARG A 202 6.45 -6.93 -11.18
N SER A 203 6.01 -6.77 -9.94
CA SER A 203 5.31 -7.83 -9.21
C SER A 203 3.88 -7.40 -8.95
N ALA A 204 2.93 -7.98 -9.68
CA ALA A 204 1.53 -7.94 -9.29
C ALA A 204 1.23 -9.20 -8.48
N TRP A 205 1.05 -9.07 -7.18
CA TRP A 205 0.80 -10.24 -6.35
C TRP A 205 -0.68 -10.66 -6.30
N PHE A 206 -1.59 -9.73 -6.61
CA PHE A 206 -3.03 -10.01 -6.64
C PHE A 206 -3.64 -9.55 -7.97
N ASP A 207 -4.00 -10.51 -8.80
CA ASP A 207 -4.67 -10.27 -10.08
C ASP A 207 -6.13 -10.74 -9.96
N VAL A 208 -7.03 -9.80 -9.77
CA VAL A 208 -8.48 -10.05 -9.64
C VAL A 208 -9.06 -10.68 -10.91
N SER A 209 -8.43 -10.42 -12.09
CA SER A 209 -8.89 -10.97 -13.36
C SER A 209 -8.70 -12.49 -13.45
N ARG A 210 -7.86 -13.06 -12.58
CA ARG A 210 -7.60 -14.50 -12.45
C ARG A 210 -8.35 -15.16 -11.31
N ALA A 211 -9.14 -14.40 -10.55
CA ALA A 211 -10.10 -14.95 -9.63
C ALA A 211 -11.33 -15.40 -10.45
N PRO A 212 -11.71 -16.68 -10.41
CA PRO A 212 -12.85 -17.18 -11.17
C PRO A 212 -14.17 -16.56 -10.71
#